data_aae7b22a8852c83b2c0ee39374926b81
#
_entry.id   aae7b22a8852c83b2c0ee39374926b81
#
_cell.length_a   1.000
_cell.length_b   1.000
_cell.length_c   1.000
_cell.angle_alpha   90.00
_cell.angle_beta   90.00
_cell.angle_gamma   90.00
#
_symmetry.space_group_name_H-M   'P 1'
#
loop_
_entity.id
_entity.type
_entity.pdbx_description
1 polymer ?
#
loop_
_entity_poly.entity_id
_entity_poly.type
_entity_poly.pdbx_seq_one_letter_code
_entity_poly.pdbx_strand_id
1 'polypeptide(L)'
;IDKMKKSSFLLATCLVFTAVSNAQTFLTKNGKISFFSKTAVENIDAVNNQVVSVLNTSNGDIAFSVIIKGFLFKKALMQEHFNESYLESDKFPKATFKGKIAEIAKINFTRDGLYPVKVNGDLTLHGVTKKIAGTANLIVKAGKIAASSVFSILLADYNISIPKMVENS
;
A
#
# COMPACT_ATOMS: atom_id res chain seq x y z
N ILE A 1 -54.41 0.46 61.43
CA ILE A 1 -53.39 -0.60 61.22
C ILE A 1 -53.01 -0.51 59.72
N ASP A 2 -51.96 0.23 59.52
CA ASP A 2 -51.47 0.52 58.16
C ASP A 2 -50.51 -0.56 57.69
N LYS A 3 -50.81 -1.16 56.53
CA LYS A 3 -49.89 -2.07 55.81
C LYS A 3 -48.97 -1.29 54.96
N MET A 4 -47.72 -1.09 55.34
CA MET A 4 -46.65 -0.56 54.53
C MET A 4 -46.33 -1.57 53.40
N LYS A 5 -46.63 -1.16 52.14
CA LYS A 5 -46.18 -1.84 50.93
C LYS A 5 -44.69 -1.58 50.74
N LYS A 6 -43.85 -2.61 50.88
CA LYS A 6 -42.45 -2.56 50.49
C LYS A 6 -42.35 -2.54 48.97
N SER A 7 -42.02 -1.38 48.38
CA SER A 7 -41.70 -1.26 46.99
C SER A 7 -40.25 -1.71 46.76
N SER A 8 -40.05 -2.84 46.09
CA SER A 8 -38.74 -3.35 45.71
C SER A 8 -38.31 -2.63 44.44
N PHE A 9 -37.39 -1.67 44.56
CA PHE A 9 -36.77 -0.98 43.40
C PHE A 9 -35.64 -1.86 42.84
N LEU A 10 -35.93 -2.56 41.76
CA LEU A 10 -34.95 -3.38 41.04
C LEU A 10 -34.11 -2.47 40.13
N LEU A 11 -32.89 -2.10 40.57
CA LEU A 11 -31.94 -1.34 39.80
C LEU A 11 -31.28 -2.26 38.78
N ALA A 12 -31.77 -2.26 37.54
CA ALA A 12 -31.15 -2.97 36.43
C ALA A 12 -29.89 -2.19 35.96
N THR A 13 -28.73 -2.60 36.45
CA THR A 13 -27.44 -2.06 35.99
C THR A 13 -27.16 -2.63 34.61
N CYS A 14 -27.42 -1.83 33.57
CA CYS A 14 -27.02 -2.15 32.20
C CYS A 14 -25.51 -1.93 32.05
N LEU A 15 -24.71 -3.02 32.09
CA LEU A 15 -23.28 -2.96 31.76
C LEU A 15 -23.16 -2.78 30.25
N VAL A 16 -22.91 -1.55 29.84
CA VAL A 16 -22.50 -1.26 28.44
C VAL A 16 -21.06 -1.69 28.27
N PHE A 17 -20.82 -2.85 27.68
CA PHE A 17 -19.50 -3.26 27.19
C PHE A 17 -19.15 -2.38 25.97
N THR A 18 -18.36 -1.35 26.17
CA THR A 18 -17.70 -0.65 25.09
C THR A 18 -16.59 -1.57 24.56
N ALA A 19 -16.81 -2.17 23.38
CA ALA A 19 -15.75 -2.85 22.65
C ALA A 19 -14.72 -1.80 22.23
N VAL A 20 -13.57 -1.78 22.91
CA VAL A 20 -12.43 -0.96 22.50
C VAL A 20 -11.85 -1.62 21.25
N SER A 21 -12.22 -1.12 20.08
CA SER A 21 -11.60 -1.52 18.82
C SER A 21 -10.17 -0.97 18.81
N ASN A 22 -9.18 -1.83 19.05
CA ASN A 22 -7.77 -1.49 18.91
C ASN A 22 -7.47 -1.34 17.42
N ALA A 23 -7.60 -0.14 16.90
CA ALA A 23 -7.13 0.21 15.56
C ALA A 23 -5.61 0.17 15.57
N GLN A 24 -5.01 -0.91 15.06
CA GLN A 24 -3.56 -0.98 14.90
C GLN A 24 -3.16 -0.44 13.53
N THR A 25 -2.35 0.61 13.56
CA THR A 25 -1.71 1.16 12.37
C THR A 25 -0.27 0.71 12.34
N PHE A 26 0.10 0.02 11.27
CA PHE A 26 1.47 -0.41 11.00
C PHE A 26 2.11 0.54 10.00
N LEU A 27 3.33 0.97 10.27
CA LEU A 27 4.10 1.87 9.43
C LEU A 27 5.49 1.28 9.16
N THR A 28 5.94 1.36 7.92
CA THR A 28 7.34 1.13 7.54
C THR A 28 7.88 2.30 6.75
N LYS A 29 9.19 2.57 6.89
CA LYS A 29 9.94 3.53 6.07
C LYS A 29 10.99 2.85 5.19
N ASN A 30 11.11 1.54 5.32
CA ASN A 30 12.12 0.71 4.65
C ASN A 30 11.47 -0.32 3.72
N GLY A 31 10.31 0.02 3.15
CA GLY A 31 9.68 -0.79 2.13
C GLY A 31 10.53 -0.82 0.87
N LYS A 32 10.41 -1.87 0.09
CA LYS A 32 11.12 -2.07 -1.17
C LYS A 32 10.14 -2.11 -2.32
N ILE A 33 10.42 -1.39 -3.40
CA ILE A 33 9.76 -1.53 -4.69
C ILE A 33 10.81 -1.73 -5.77
N SER A 34 10.52 -2.58 -6.72
CA SER A 34 11.35 -2.75 -7.92
C SER A 34 10.44 -2.83 -9.13
N PHE A 35 10.96 -2.44 -10.27
CA PHE A 35 10.29 -2.67 -11.53
C PHE A 35 11.25 -3.32 -12.53
N PHE A 36 10.65 -3.98 -13.50
CA PHE A 36 11.32 -4.60 -14.61
C PHE A 36 10.55 -4.26 -15.88
N SER A 37 11.26 -3.81 -16.90
CA SER A 37 10.73 -3.59 -18.25
C SER A 37 11.63 -4.30 -19.26
N LYS A 38 11.03 -5.06 -20.15
CA LYS A 38 11.74 -5.73 -21.24
C LYS A 38 11.60 -4.88 -22.49
N THR A 39 12.73 -4.45 -23.05
CA THR A 39 12.78 -3.79 -24.34
C THR A 39 13.48 -4.69 -25.38
N ALA A 40 13.44 -4.31 -26.66
CA ALA A 40 14.10 -5.09 -27.72
C ALA A 40 15.63 -5.12 -27.57
N VAL A 41 16.22 -4.14 -26.91
CA VAL A 41 17.66 -3.93 -26.83
C VAL A 41 18.22 -4.30 -25.47
N GLU A 42 17.55 -3.91 -24.39
CA GLU A 42 18.05 -4.03 -23.04
C GLU A 42 16.93 -4.20 -22.02
N ASN A 43 17.17 -4.99 -21.00
CA ASN A 43 16.28 -5.08 -19.85
C ASN A 43 16.54 -3.90 -18.90
N ILE A 44 15.47 -3.22 -18.51
CA ILE A 44 15.52 -2.11 -17.56
C ILE A 44 15.03 -2.62 -16.22
N ASP A 45 15.88 -2.62 -15.22
CA ASP A 45 15.54 -2.96 -13.85
C ASP A 45 16.05 -1.87 -12.89
N ALA A 46 15.23 -1.54 -11.90
CA ALA A 46 15.61 -0.62 -10.84
C ALA A 46 14.93 -0.98 -9.53
N VAL A 47 15.52 -0.54 -8.44
CA VAL A 47 15.05 -0.80 -7.08
C VAL A 47 15.06 0.47 -6.24
N ASN A 48 14.04 0.62 -5.40
CA ASN A 48 13.97 1.66 -4.38
C ASN A 48 13.71 0.99 -3.03
N ASN A 49 14.55 1.26 -2.05
CA ASN A 49 14.49 0.68 -0.69
C ASN A 49 13.97 1.69 0.36
N GLN A 50 13.39 2.80 -0.07
CA GLN A 50 12.95 3.90 0.79
C GLN A 50 11.43 4.14 0.69
N VAL A 51 10.66 3.06 0.51
CA VAL A 51 9.21 3.16 0.41
C VAL A 51 8.61 3.34 1.80
N VAL A 52 7.81 4.39 1.96
CA VAL A 52 6.98 4.57 3.15
C VAL A 52 5.64 3.91 2.90
N SER A 53 5.20 3.04 3.81
CA SER A 53 3.88 2.41 3.72
C SER A 53 3.18 2.40 5.07
N VAL A 54 1.86 2.57 5.04
CA VAL A 54 0.97 2.54 6.20
C VAL A 54 -0.16 1.57 5.92
N LEU A 55 -0.47 0.72 6.89
CA LEU A 55 -1.60 -0.21 6.90
C LEU A 55 -2.43 -0.02 8.17
N ASN A 56 -3.71 0.21 8.02
CA ASN A 56 -4.67 0.17 9.12
C ASN A 56 -5.39 -1.20 9.10
N THR A 57 -5.13 -2.03 10.11
CA THR A 57 -5.67 -3.39 10.17
C THR A 57 -7.15 -3.45 10.58
N SER A 58 -7.72 -2.38 11.12
CA SER A 58 -9.13 -2.38 11.52
C SER A 58 -10.08 -2.14 10.35
N ASN A 59 -9.65 -1.35 9.36
CA ASN A 59 -10.51 -1.01 8.22
C ASN A 59 -9.93 -1.40 6.85
N GLY A 60 -8.66 -1.87 6.81
CA GLY A 60 -7.97 -2.30 5.61
C GLY A 60 -7.40 -1.18 4.75
N ASP A 61 -7.39 0.06 5.23
CA ASP A 61 -6.78 1.16 4.48
C ASP A 61 -5.28 0.95 4.37
N ILE A 62 -4.76 1.04 3.15
CA ILE A 62 -3.34 0.92 2.84
C ILE A 62 -2.90 2.08 1.96
N ALA A 63 -1.76 2.63 2.29
CA ALA A 63 -1.12 3.65 1.45
C ALA A 63 0.38 3.41 1.37
N PHE A 64 0.98 3.77 0.23
CA PHE A 64 2.42 3.88 0.13
C PHE A 64 2.85 5.10 -0.69
N SER A 65 4.07 5.55 -0.44
CA SER A 65 4.71 6.66 -1.13
C SER A 65 6.14 6.29 -1.48
N VAL A 66 6.53 6.59 -2.71
CA VAL A 66 7.84 6.30 -3.30
C VAL A 66 8.43 7.60 -3.83
N ILE A 67 9.66 7.93 -3.45
CA ILE A 67 10.40 9.05 -4.03
C ILE A 67 11.02 8.58 -5.34
N ILE A 68 10.70 9.25 -6.45
CA ILE A 68 11.13 8.82 -7.79
C ILE A 68 12.65 8.82 -7.92
N LYS A 69 13.32 9.86 -7.44
CA LYS A 69 14.81 9.94 -7.43
C LYS A 69 15.50 8.88 -6.57
N GLY A 70 14.74 8.17 -5.72
CA GLY A 70 15.25 7.08 -4.89
C GLY A 70 15.40 5.73 -5.61
N PHE A 71 15.01 5.64 -6.89
CA PHE A 71 15.29 4.45 -7.68
C PHE A 71 16.77 4.37 -8.07
N LEU A 72 17.35 3.20 -7.84
CA LEU A 72 18.76 2.88 -8.12
C LEU A 72 18.84 1.98 -9.34
N PHE A 73 19.63 2.37 -10.30
CA PHE A 73 19.88 1.65 -11.55
C PHE A 73 21.31 1.14 -11.57
N LYS A 74 21.57 0.10 -12.34
CA LYS A 74 22.91 -0.40 -12.58
C LYS A 74 23.78 0.54 -13.42
N LYS A 75 23.12 1.30 -14.34
CA LYS A 75 23.77 2.24 -15.25
C LYS A 75 23.34 3.66 -14.91
N ALA A 76 24.31 4.56 -14.69
CA ALA A 76 24.05 5.96 -14.35
C ALA A 76 23.24 6.70 -15.41
N LEU A 77 23.56 6.47 -16.71
CA LEU A 77 22.84 7.08 -17.82
C LEU A 77 21.36 6.68 -17.85
N MET A 78 21.05 5.41 -17.52
CA MET A 78 19.66 4.95 -17.43
C MET A 78 18.92 5.63 -16.27
N GLN A 79 19.58 5.84 -15.13
CA GLN A 79 19.03 6.56 -13.99
C GLN A 79 18.75 8.04 -14.35
N GLU A 80 19.64 8.68 -15.10
CA GLU A 80 19.45 10.05 -15.58
C GLU A 80 18.23 10.14 -16.53
N HIS A 81 18.17 9.30 -17.56
CA HIS A 81 17.02 9.25 -18.48
C HIS A 81 15.70 8.96 -17.75
N PHE A 82 15.71 8.04 -16.78
CA PHE A 82 14.53 7.76 -15.96
C PHE A 82 14.05 8.98 -15.21
N ASN A 83 14.96 9.72 -14.58
CA ASN A 83 14.61 10.89 -13.77
C ASN A 83 14.22 12.10 -14.62
N GLU A 84 14.92 12.36 -15.71
CA GLU A 84 14.77 13.60 -16.49
C GLU A 84 13.76 13.45 -17.61
N SER A 85 13.83 12.34 -18.37
CA SER A 85 13.07 12.17 -19.61
C SER A 85 11.78 11.39 -19.43
N TYR A 86 11.75 10.39 -18.53
CA TYR A 86 10.60 9.49 -18.42
C TYR A 86 9.66 9.86 -17.28
N LEU A 87 10.19 10.05 -16.09
CA LEU A 87 9.39 10.35 -14.90
C LEU A 87 9.37 11.83 -14.52
N GLU A 88 10.19 12.68 -15.18
CA GLU A 88 10.30 14.11 -14.88
C GLU A 88 10.31 14.34 -13.36
N SER A 89 11.25 13.69 -12.66
CA SER A 89 11.22 13.56 -11.20
C SER A 89 11.34 14.88 -10.43
N ASP A 90 11.78 15.96 -11.08
CA ASP A 90 11.76 17.31 -10.53
C ASP A 90 10.34 17.89 -10.48
N LYS A 91 9.52 17.55 -11.47
CA LYS A 91 8.12 17.97 -11.57
C LYS A 91 7.18 17.03 -10.83
N PHE A 92 7.46 15.73 -10.90
CA PHE A 92 6.67 14.66 -10.27
C PHE A 92 7.53 13.84 -9.31
N PRO A 93 7.91 14.41 -8.14
CA PRO A 93 8.94 13.80 -7.28
C PRO A 93 8.50 12.52 -6.59
N LYS A 94 7.20 12.20 -6.57
CA LYS A 94 6.65 11.04 -5.86
C LYS A 94 5.64 10.27 -6.68
N ALA A 95 5.64 8.96 -6.51
CA ALA A 95 4.51 8.10 -6.81
C ALA A 95 3.80 7.73 -5.50
N THR A 96 2.46 7.65 -5.53
CA THR A 96 1.66 7.32 -4.35
C THR A 96 0.55 6.34 -4.69
N PHE A 97 0.25 5.47 -3.76
CA PHE A 97 -0.92 4.60 -3.80
C PHE A 97 -1.76 4.82 -2.56
N LYS A 98 -3.06 4.89 -2.74
CA LYS A 98 -4.05 4.90 -1.65
C LYS A 98 -5.13 3.90 -1.99
N GLY A 99 -5.34 2.93 -1.15
CA GLY A 99 -6.27 1.85 -1.45
C GLY A 99 -6.80 1.16 -0.22
N LYS A 100 -7.48 0.05 -0.48
CA LYS A 100 -8.13 -0.74 0.54
C LYS A 100 -7.90 -2.22 0.29
N ILE A 101 -7.58 -2.93 1.34
CA ILE A 101 -7.57 -4.39 1.36
C ILE A 101 -9.00 -4.86 1.58
N ALA A 102 -9.49 -5.65 0.63
CA ALA A 102 -10.82 -6.24 0.74
C ALA A 102 -10.86 -7.27 1.89
N GLU A 103 -12.01 -7.37 2.56
CA GLU A 103 -12.30 -8.38 3.57
C GLU A 103 -11.26 -8.46 4.71
N ILE A 104 -10.68 -7.33 5.11
CA ILE A 104 -9.65 -7.25 6.15
C ILE A 104 -10.07 -7.93 7.45
N ALA A 105 -11.36 -7.94 7.78
CA ALA A 105 -11.91 -8.58 8.97
C ALA A 105 -11.75 -10.12 8.99
N LYS A 106 -11.48 -10.75 7.84
CA LYS A 106 -11.20 -12.18 7.75
C LYS A 106 -9.77 -12.55 8.14
N ILE A 107 -8.90 -11.57 8.31
CA ILE A 107 -7.49 -11.78 8.62
C ILE A 107 -7.30 -11.76 10.13
N ASN A 108 -6.70 -12.83 10.66
CA ASN A 108 -6.31 -12.88 12.05
C ASN A 108 -4.85 -12.38 12.21
N PHE A 109 -4.70 -11.15 12.62
CA PHE A 109 -3.38 -10.51 12.81
C PHE A 109 -2.62 -10.98 14.06
N THR A 110 -3.26 -11.79 14.92
CA THR A 110 -2.60 -12.40 16.08
C THR A 110 -2.06 -13.81 15.81
N ARG A 111 -2.41 -14.39 14.65
CA ARG A 111 -1.99 -15.73 14.23
C ARG A 111 -0.99 -15.65 13.08
N ASP A 112 0.15 -16.29 13.25
CA ASP A 112 1.14 -16.42 12.20
C ASP A 112 0.53 -17.13 10.98
N GLY A 113 0.80 -16.60 9.79
CA GLY A 113 0.26 -17.16 8.56
C GLY A 113 0.45 -16.28 7.33
N LEU A 114 0.13 -16.87 6.18
CA LEU A 114 0.07 -16.20 4.88
C LEU A 114 -1.40 -15.99 4.51
N TYR A 115 -1.77 -14.76 4.23
CA TYR A 115 -3.12 -14.33 3.90
C TYR A 115 -3.14 -13.67 2.52
N PRO A 116 -3.58 -14.39 1.47
CA PRO A 116 -3.82 -13.78 0.16
C PRO A 116 -5.00 -12.82 0.23
N VAL A 117 -4.84 -11.61 -0.30
CA VAL A 117 -5.86 -10.56 -0.23
C VAL A 117 -6.03 -9.87 -1.58
N LYS A 118 -7.21 -9.30 -1.80
CA LYS A 118 -7.46 -8.38 -2.92
C LYS A 118 -7.25 -6.94 -2.46
N VAL A 119 -6.60 -6.15 -3.29
CA VAL A 119 -6.33 -4.73 -3.02
C VAL A 119 -6.86 -3.91 -4.19
N ASN A 120 -7.60 -2.85 -3.88
CA ASN A 120 -8.08 -1.89 -4.86
C ASN A 120 -7.68 -0.50 -4.40
N GLY A 121 -7.32 0.38 -5.32
CA GLY A 121 -6.96 1.75 -4.95
C GLY A 121 -6.59 2.60 -6.14
N ASP A 122 -6.14 3.80 -5.82
CA ASP A 122 -5.73 4.82 -6.76
C ASP A 122 -4.21 4.93 -6.75
N LEU A 123 -3.56 4.64 -7.89
CA LEU A 123 -2.14 4.85 -8.11
C LEU A 123 -1.94 6.19 -8.83
N THR A 124 -1.19 7.08 -8.20
CA THR A 124 -0.74 8.33 -8.83
C THR A 124 0.72 8.18 -9.21
N LEU A 125 1.00 8.32 -10.50
CA LEU A 125 2.33 8.25 -11.08
C LEU A 125 2.43 9.32 -12.18
N HIS A 126 3.54 10.04 -12.26
CA HIS A 126 3.78 11.08 -13.26
C HIS A 126 2.60 12.10 -13.34
N GLY A 127 2.02 12.49 -12.20
CA GLY A 127 0.89 13.40 -12.11
C GLY A 127 -0.48 12.83 -12.52
N VAL A 128 -0.54 11.59 -13.00
CA VAL A 128 -1.79 10.93 -13.42
C VAL A 128 -2.23 9.92 -12.37
N THR A 129 -3.52 9.92 -12.06
CA THR A 129 -4.13 8.97 -11.10
C THR A 129 -5.01 7.98 -11.84
N LYS A 130 -4.78 6.69 -11.61
CA LYS A 130 -5.58 5.59 -12.18
C LYS A 130 -6.00 4.61 -11.09
N LYS A 131 -7.19 4.06 -11.23
CA LYS A 131 -7.65 2.95 -10.39
C LYS A 131 -6.93 1.68 -10.79
N ILE A 132 -6.33 1.02 -9.81
CA ILE A 132 -5.73 -0.29 -9.99
C ILE A 132 -6.34 -1.29 -9.02
N ALA A 133 -6.40 -2.54 -9.45
CA ALA A 133 -6.84 -3.67 -8.64
C ALA A 133 -5.83 -4.80 -8.80
N GLY A 134 -5.57 -5.51 -7.73
CA GLY A 134 -4.63 -6.62 -7.75
C GLY A 134 -4.76 -7.51 -6.53
N THR A 135 -3.86 -8.47 -6.45
CA THR A 135 -3.72 -9.36 -5.30
C THR A 135 -2.42 -9.04 -4.57
N ALA A 136 -2.45 -9.23 -3.27
CA ALA A 136 -1.28 -9.12 -2.41
C ALA A 136 -1.25 -10.30 -1.43
N ASN A 137 -0.08 -10.58 -0.88
CA ASN A 137 0.11 -11.50 0.21
C ASN A 137 0.48 -10.72 1.46
N LEU A 138 -0.31 -10.89 2.53
CA LEU A 138 0.04 -10.43 3.86
C LEU A 138 0.64 -11.61 4.63
N ILE A 139 1.80 -11.41 5.22
CA ILE A 139 2.47 -12.39 6.08
C ILE A 139 2.45 -11.83 7.50
N VAL A 140 1.78 -12.53 8.39
CA VAL A 140 1.83 -12.25 9.83
C VAL A 140 2.82 -13.20 10.46
N LYS A 141 3.80 -12.68 11.17
CA LYS A 141 4.79 -13.47 11.91
C LYS A 141 5.25 -12.75 13.18
N ALA A 142 5.04 -13.39 14.31
CA ALA A 142 5.44 -12.85 15.62
C ALA A 142 4.97 -11.40 15.83
N GLY A 143 3.70 -11.08 15.50
CA GLY A 143 3.11 -9.74 15.64
C GLY A 143 3.61 -8.70 14.63
N LYS A 144 4.45 -9.08 13.67
CA LYS A 144 4.88 -8.25 12.55
C LYS A 144 4.10 -8.57 11.29
N ILE A 145 3.90 -7.57 10.44
CA ILE A 145 3.20 -7.73 9.16
C ILE A 145 4.17 -7.36 8.03
N ALA A 146 4.31 -8.26 7.07
CA ALA A 146 4.92 -7.97 5.78
C ALA A 146 3.85 -8.08 4.69
N ALA A 147 3.93 -7.22 3.67
CA ALA A 147 3.05 -7.25 2.52
C ALA A 147 3.87 -7.33 1.24
N SER A 148 3.42 -8.11 0.27
CA SER A 148 4.01 -8.18 -1.06
C SER A 148 2.94 -8.27 -2.13
N SER A 149 3.16 -7.59 -3.26
CA SER A 149 2.29 -7.62 -4.42
C SER A 149 3.11 -7.46 -5.69
N VAL A 150 2.63 -8.01 -6.79
CA VAL A 150 3.16 -7.80 -8.13
C VAL A 150 1.99 -7.41 -9.03
N PHE A 151 2.16 -6.33 -9.79
CA PHE A 151 1.18 -5.88 -10.75
C PHE A 151 1.87 -5.22 -11.94
N SER A 152 1.18 -5.13 -13.06
CA SER A 152 1.67 -4.45 -14.28
C SER A 152 0.89 -3.18 -14.52
N ILE A 153 1.58 -2.17 -15.03
CA ILE A 153 0.99 -0.91 -15.48
C ILE A 153 1.39 -0.65 -16.93
N LEU A 154 0.53 0.03 -17.67
CA LEU A 154 0.87 0.58 -18.98
C LEU A 154 1.40 1.99 -18.78
N LEU A 155 2.63 2.25 -19.24
CA LEU A 155 3.26 3.57 -19.10
C LEU A 155 2.46 4.67 -19.81
N ALA A 156 1.86 4.36 -20.95
CA ALA A 156 1.00 5.27 -21.69
C ALA A 156 -0.21 5.77 -20.87
N ASP A 157 -0.74 4.97 -19.96
CA ASP A 157 -1.83 5.36 -19.07
C ASP A 157 -1.45 6.49 -18.10
N TYR A 158 -0.16 6.69 -17.89
CA TYR A 158 0.41 7.71 -17.01
C TYR A 158 1.16 8.80 -17.78
N ASN A 159 0.89 8.93 -19.07
CA ASN A 159 1.56 9.89 -19.95
C ASN A 159 3.10 9.76 -19.97
N ILE A 160 3.59 8.55 -19.73
CA ILE A 160 5.01 8.23 -19.79
C ILE A 160 5.30 7.61 -21.15
N SER A 161 6.16 8.27 -21.95
CA SER A 161 6.61 7.78 -23.26
C SER A 161 8.10 7.47 -23.22
N ILE A 162 8.46 6.29 -23.74
CA ILE A 162 9.87 5.94 -23.95
C ILE A 162 10.24 6.38 -25.37
N PRO A 163 11.22 7.28 -25.54
CA PRO A 163 11.64 7.70 -26.87
C PRO A 163 12.15 6.53 -27.73
N LYS A 164 11.77 6.50 -29.00
CA LYS A 164 12.15 5.42 -29.94
C LYS A 164 13.67 5.20 -30.10
N MET A 165 14.49 6.18 -29.75
CA MET A 165 15.97 6.04 -29.79
C MET A 165 16.48 5.03 -28.75
N VAL A 166 15.73 4.74 -27.70
CA VAL A 166 16.10 3.73 -26.70
C VAL A 166 15.59 2.34 -27.09
N GLU A 167 14.61 2.28 -28.02
CA GLU A 167 14.15 1.00 -28.60
C GLU A 167 15.15 0.40 -29.58
N ASN A 168 16.08 1.22 -30.13
CA ASN A 168 17.02 0.84 -31.19
C ASN A 168 18.51 0.96 -30.79
N SER A 169 18.84 1.16 -29.51
CA SER A 169 20.24 1.30 -29.04
C SER A 169 20.72 0.06 -28.31
#